data_85021c5d25c1c1a3d71c472ba74297e1
#
_entry.id   85021c5d25c1c1a3d71c472ba74297e1
#
_cell.length_a   1.000
_cell.length_b   1.000
_cell.length_c   1.000
_cell.angle_alpha   90.00
_cell.angle_beta   90.00
_cell.angle_gamma   90.00
#
_symmetry.space_group_name_H-M   'P 1'
#
loop_
_entity.id
_entity.type
_entity.pdbx_description
1 polymer ?
#
loop_
_entity_poly.entity_id
_entity_poly.type
_entity_poly.pdbx_seq_one_letter_code
_entity_poly.pdbx_strand_id
1 'polypeptide(L)'
;GSAETPLRAPPAFQVASPNGADVGGVSPALFASTPAAEYDSWLTIGSTDGSVSLSVAGISFDAWDTSTPLSASNGLIFVAPDAGPGGTVVVGQMTIPSDTYAEVTMGMQGRYRPAVYSQTDPWSDWNLGIVFQLGSTDALTQDADSSLLISATMSEIESSVSGFTTYELIVELGGSASNVYAMYGNTDSPMSFPPAYGVGPRATGGNTWLTIGRDVSESAVAMAGIDLDGWSQTAGWSSTDALVFVTPDAGASASAPIMLGQITVRSGSAGTVTLGLQGQSSGDAADWQLDGAQFSYVAPLPPVVDNQALPQGTA
;
A
#
# COMPACT_ATOMS: atom_id res chain seq x y z
N GLY A 1 18.47 -6.76 1.19
CA GLY A 1 18.18 -6.26 2.55
C GLY A 1 19.41 -5.68 3.20
N SER A 2 19.21 -4.71 4.04
CA SER A 2 20.24 -4.12 4.90
C SER A 2 19.81 -4.26 6.37
N ALA A 3 20.66 -3.86 7.31
CA ALA A 3 20.28 -3.85 8.72
C ALA A 3 19.08 -2.93 9.01
N GLU A 4 18.93 -1.84 8.24
CA GLU A 4 17.82 -0.88 8.36
C GLU A 4 16.58 -1.33 7.57
N THR A 5 16.77 -2.00 6.45
CA THR A 5 15.69 -2.51 5.59
C THR A 5 15.99 -3.97 5.23
N PRO A 6 15.82 -4.91 6.16
CA PRO A 6 16.05 -6.32 5.89
C PRO A 6 15.07 -6.83 4.83
N LEU A 7 15.52 -7.76 3.99
CA LEU A 7 14.60 -8.55 3.18
C LEU A 7 13.87 -9.53 4.11
N ARG A 8 12.55 -9.47 4.08
CA ARG A 8 11.68 -10.41 4.79
C ARG A 8 10.53 -10.82 3.88
N ALA A 9 10.24 -12.11 3.82
CA ALA A 9 9.03 -12.63 3.21
C ALA A 9 8.39 -13.66 4.15
N PRO A 10 7.06 -13.77 4.17
CA PRO A 10 6.36 -14.72 5.02
C PRO A 10 6.69 -16.18 4.64
N PRO A 11 6.31 -17.16 5.48
CA PRO A 11 6.18 -18.54 5.05
C PRO A 11 5.32 -18.62 3.79
N ALA A 12 5.78 -19.35 2.78
CA ALA A 12 5.12 -19.38 1.49
C ALA A 12 5.27 -20.77 0.84
N PHE A 13 4.38 -21.07 -0.09
CA PHE A 13 4.41 -22.33 -0.81
C PHE A 13 5.63 -22.39 -1.74
N GLN A 14 6.38 -23.46 -1.66
CA GLN A 14 7.60 -23.71 -2.43
C GLN A 14 7.51 -25.03 -3.18
N VAL A 15 7.91 -25.03 -4.43
CA VAL A 15 8.09 -26.24 -5.23
C VAL A 15 9.56 -26.60 -5.26
N ALA A 16 9.88 -27.85 -4.92
CA ALA A 16 11.27 -28.29 -4.87
C ALA A 16 11.95 -28.21 -6.25
N SER A 17 13.22 -27.81 -6.26
CA SER A 17 14.09 -27.92 -7.44
C SER A 17 14.13 -29.36 -7.97
N PRO A 18 14.14 -29.60 -9.31
CA PRO A 18 14.36 -28.63 -10.39
C PRO A 18 13.09 -28.00 -10.96
N ASN A 19 11.89 -28.27 -10.41
CA ASN A 19 10.62 -27.82 -10.98
C ASN A 19 10.14 -26.48 -10.42
N GLY A 20 10.67 -26.06 -9.28
CA GLY A 20 10.45 -24.76 -8.66
C GLY A 20 11.69 -23.86 -8.78
N ALA A 21 11.53 -22.60 -8.39
CA ALA A 21 12.56 -21.57 -8.41
C ALA A 21 12.45 -20.65 -7.20
N ASP A 22 13.55 -20.36 -6.54
CA ASP A 22 13.60 -19.35 -5.48
C ASP A 22 13.68 -17.92 -6.05
N VAL A 23 14.22 -17.79 -7.28
CA VAL A 23 14.52 -16.51 -7.91
C VAL A 23 14.26 -16.57 -9.42
N GLY A 24 13.67 -15.47 -9.96
CA GLY A 24 13.51 -15.27 -11.41
C GLY A 24 12.25 -15.86 -12.03
N GLY A 25 11.44 -16.57 -11.25
CA GLY A 25 10.21 -17.21 -11.74
C GLY A 25 10.42 -18.60 -12.31
N VAL A 26 9.30 -19.24 -12.68
CA VAL A 26 9.27 -20.62 -13.19
C VAL A 26 8.78 -20.61 -14.64
N SER A 27 9.45 -21.39 -15.50
CA SER A 27 9.05 -21.49 -16.91
C SER A 27 7.64 -22.08 -17.05
N PRO A 28 6.73 -21.42 -17.77
CA PRO A 28 5.38 -21.95 -18.04
C PRO A 28 5.36 -23.32 -18.74
N ALA A 29 6.45 -23.69 -19.40
CA ALA A 29 6.58 -25.02 -20.02
C ALA A 29 6.55 -26.17 -19.00
N LEU A 30 6.85 -25.90 -17.72
CA LEU A 30 6.79 -26.88 -16.64
C LEU A 30 5.39 -27.11 -16.09
N PHE A 31 4.44 -26.17 -16.28
CA PHE A 31 3.11 -26.22 -15.66
C PHE A 31 2.27 -27.42 -16.13
N ALA A 32 2.51 -27.90 -17.36
CA ALA A 32 1.80 -29.08 -17.88
C ALA A 32 2.25 -30.39 -17.16
N SER A 33 3.51 -30.47 -16.75
CA SER A 33 4.08 -31.66 -16.06
C SER A 33 4.04 -31.52 -14.54
N THR A 34 4.11 -30.30 -14.04
CA THR A 34 4.11 -29.96 -12.61
C THR A 34 3.19 -28.76 -12.39
N PRO A 35 1.86 -28.96 -12.33
CA PRO A 35 0.91 -27.85 -12.19
C PRO A 35 1.14 -26.98 -10.95
N ALA A 36 1.69 -27.56 -9.88
CA ALA A 36 2.02 -26.82 -8.66
C ALA A 36 3.08 -25.73 -8.89
N ALA A 37 3.91 -25.85 -9.92
CA ALA A 37 4.96 -24.89 -10.24
C ALA A 37 4.41 -23.50 -10.69
N GLU A 38 3.16 -23.44 -11.14
CA GLU A 38 2.47 -22.19 -11.44
C GLU A 38 2.26 -21.32 -10.18
N TYR A 39 2.17 -21.98 -9.01
CA TYR A 39 1.92 -21.35 -7.72
C TYR A 39 3.16 -21.25 -6.84
N ASP A 40 4.33 -21.54 -7.38
CA ASP A 40 5.59 -21.44 -6.64
C ASP A 40 5.86 -20.00 -6.20
N SER A 41 6.52 -19.84 -5.05
CA SER A 41 6.87 -18.51 -4.53
C SER A 41 8.34 -18.21 -4.80
N TRP A 42 8.59 -17.06 -5.37
CA TRP A 42 9.93 -16.63 -5.79
C TRP A 42 10.09 -15.12 -5.74
N LEU A 43 11.34 -14.66 -5.68
CA LEU A 43 11.72 -13.26 -5.79
C LEU A 43 12.35 -12.97 -7.16
N THR A 44 12.22 -11.74 -7.65
CA THR A 44 12.76 -11.40 -8.98
C THR A 44 13.05 -9.90 -9.14
N ILE A 45 13.59 -9.56 -10.31
CA ILE A 45 13.69 -8.20 -10.85
C ILE A 45 13.22 -8.28 -12.31
N GLY A 46 11.89 -8.22 -12.49
CA GLY A 46 11.22 -8.16 -13.80
C GLY A 46 11.05 -9.48 -14.53
N SER A 47 11.81 -10.55 -14.23
CA SER A 47 11.62 -11.86 -14.84
C SER A 47 10.58 -12.68 -14.09
N THR A 48 9.69 -13.38 -14.83
CA THR A 48 8.65 -14.24 -14.25
C THR A 48 8.68 -15.68 -14.73
N ASP A 49 9.55 -15.99 -15.69
CA ASP A 49 9.60 -17.27 -16.42
C ASP A 49 10.96 -17.95 -16.38
N GLY A 50 11.88 -17.45 -15.58
CA GLY A 50 13.24 -17.96 -15.49
C GLY A 50 14.15 -17.61 -16.68
N SER A 51 13.69 -16.78 -17.61
CA SER A 51 14.47 -16.43 -18.83
C SER A 51 15.64 -15.50 -18.56
N VAL A 52 15.61 -14.75 -17.45
CA VAL A 52 16.68 -13.83 -17.06
C VAL A 52 17.47 -14.42 -15.90
N SER A 53 18.79 -14.54 -16.06
CA SER A 53 19.67 -14.94 -14.98
C SER A 53 19.87 -13.82 -13.97
N LEU A 54 19.38 -14.02 -12.76
CA LEU A 54 19.58 -13.13 -11.63
C LEU A 54 20.74 -13.60 -10.77
N SER A 55 21.50 -12.67 -10.23
CA SER A 55 22.54 -12.97 -9.26
C SER A 55 22.01 -12.78 -7.84
N VAL A 56 22.40 -13.70 -6.94
CA VAL A 56 22.00 -13.69 -5.52
C VAL A 56 23.24 -13.68 -4.65
N ALA A 57 23.23 -12.86 -3.60
CA ALA A 57 24.28 -12.83 -2.60
C ALA A 57 23.67 -12.65 -1.20
N GLY A 58 24.16 -13.39 -0.21
CA GLY A 58 23.78 -13.24 1.19
C GLY A 58 22.33 -13.62 1.55
N ILE A 59 21.64 -14.37 0.68
CA ILE A 59 20.30 -14.92 0.92
C ILE A 59 20.41 -16.44 0.86
N SER A 60 19.92 -17.16 1.88
CA SER A 60 19.66 -18.60 1.85
C SER A 60 18.17 -18.83 1.73
N PHE A 61 17.76 -19.57 0.72
CA PHE A 61 16.38 -19.97 0.49
C PHE A 61 16.08 -21.38 1.05
N ASP A 62 17.09 -22.13 1.46
CA ASP A 62 16.98 -23.55 1.83
C ASP A 62 15.93 -23.85 2.91
N ALA A 63 15.67 -22.89 3.79
CA ALA A 63 14.69 -23.01 4.86
C ALA A 63 13.36 -22.33 4.57
N TRP A 64 13.24 -21.63 3.44
CA TRP A 64 12.01 -20.91 3.11
C TRP A 64 10.94 -21.88 2.60
N ASP A 65 9.89 -22.06 3.38
CA ASP A 65 8.78 -22.98 3.08
C ASP A 65 7.46 -22.48 3.68
N THR A 66 6.43 -23.30 3.68
CA THR A 66 5.10 -22.98 4.24
C THR A 66 5.09 -22.78 5.75
N SER A 67 6.17 -23.07 6.46
CA SER A 67 6.28 -22.94 7.91
C SER A 67 7.37 -21.96 8.35
N THR A 68 8.33 -21.66 7.49
CA THR A 68 9.53 -20.90 7.81
C THR A 68 9.62 -19.65 6.90
N PRO A 69 9.68 -18.44 7.47
CA PRO A 69 9.81 -17.22 6.70
C PRO A 69 11.23 -17.04 6.13
N LEU A 70 11.34 -16.30 5.03
CA LEU A 70 12.62 -15.82 4.52
C LEU A 70 13.04 -14.55 5.28
N SER A 71 14.31 -14.49 5.71
CA SER A 71 14.87 -13.29 6.33
C SER A 71 16.36 -13.14 5.99
N ALA A 72 16.74 -11.97 5.47
CA ALA A 72 18.13 -11.65 5.17
C ALA A 72 18.43 -10.16 5.48
N SER A 73 19.33 -9.91 6.43
CA SER A 73 19.76 -8.56 6.80
C SER A 73 20.90 -8.00 5.92
N ASN A 74 21.49 -8.84 5.08
CA ASN A 74 22.57 -8.48 4.16
C ASN A 74 22.43 -9.24 2.83
N GLY A 75 21.19 -9.39 2.37
CA GLY A 75 20.86 -10.10 1.14
C GLY A 75 20.67 -9.18 -0.05
N LEU A 76 21.03 -9.64 -1.22
CA LEU A 76 20.90 -8.93 -2.48
C LEU A 76 20.50 -9.88 -3.61
N ILE A 77 19.50 -9.47 -4.39
CA ILE A 77 19.19 -10.01 -5.72
C ILE A 77 19.47 -8.87 -6.70
N PHE A 78 20.18 -9.15 -7.78
CA PHE A 78 20.54 -8.08 -8.71
C PHE A 78 20.71 -8.57 -10.15
N VAL A 79 20.56 -7.63 -11.06
CA VAL A 79 20.94 -7.73 -12.47
C VAL A 79 22.04 -6.73 -12.78
N ALA A 80 22.72 -6.90 -13.90
CA ALA A 80 23.65 -5.87 -14.37
C ALA A 80 22.89 -4.54 -14.54
N PRO A 81 23.48 -3.39 -14.19
CA PRO A 81 22.77 -2.10 -14.22
C PRO A 81 22.14 -1.75 -15.57
N ASP A 82 22.74 -2.20 -16.66
CA ASP A 82 22.25 -1.97 -18.03
C ASP A 82 21.18 -2.98 -18.48
N ALA A 83 20.95 -4.03 -17.70
CA ALA A 83 19.95 -5.07 -17.96
C ALA A 83 18.72 -4.96 -17.04
N GLY A 84 18.65 -3.94 -16.19
CA GLY A 84 17.52 -3.71 -15.31
C GLY A 84 16.25 -3.35 -16.09
N PRO A 85 15.07 -3.87 -15.67
CA PRO A 85 13.80 -3.53 -16.30
C PRO A 85 13.43 -2.08 -16.00
N GLY A 86 12.64 -1.48 -16.92
CA GLY A 86 12.03 -0.17 -16.73
C GLY A 86 10.50 -0.27 -16.61
N GLY A 87 9.86 0.80 -16.16
CA GLY A 87 8.40 0.85 -16.01
C GLY A 87 7.90 0.05 -14.80
N THR A 88 6.78 -0.65 -14.96
CA THR A 88 6.25 -1.56 -13.93
C THR A 88 7.11 -2.81 -13.84
N VAL A 89 7.63 -3.10 -12.67
CA VAL A 89 8.56 -4.22 -12.42
C VAL A 89 7.93 -5.22 -11.46
N VAL A 90 7.83 -6.48 -11.87
CA VAL A 90 7.48 -7.58 -10.97
C VAL A 90 8.69 -7.86 -10.07
N VAL A 91 8.48 -7.95 -8.77
CA VAL A 91 9.54 -8.18 -7.77
C VAL A 91 9.41 -9.54 -7.06
N GLY A 92 8.34 -10.26 -7.28
CA GLY A 92 8.13 -11.60 -6.74
C GLY A 92 6.72 -12.12 -6.97
N GLN A 93 6.54 -13.39 -6.68
CA GLN A 93 5.27 -14.09 -6.54
C GLN A 93 5.25 -14.75 -5.18
N MET A 94 4.13 -14.62 -4.45
CA MET A 94 3.95 -15.22 -3.14
C MET A 94 2.65 -16.00 -3.10
N THR A 95 2.73 -17.29 -2.81
CA THR A 95 1.58 -18.14 -2.57
C THR A 95 1.52 -18.45 -1.08
N ILE A 96 0.56 -17.83 -0.42
CA ILE A 96 0.31 -17.93 1.03
C ILE A 96 -1.12 -18.46 1.26
N PRO A 97 -1.44 -18.99 2.45
CA PRO A 97 -2.83 -19.34 2.77
C PRO A 97 -3.77 -18.14 2.62
N SER A 98 -4.98 -18.37 2.10
CA SER A 98 -5.95 -17.32 1.77
C SER A 98 -6.49 -16.55 2.97
N ASP A 99 -6.36 -17.12 4.17
CA ASP A 99 -6.78 -16.57 5.46
C ASP A 99 -5.63 -15.93 6.24
N THR A 100 -4.47 -15.74 5.60
CA THR A 100 -3.26 -15.21 6.24
C THR A 100 -2.99 -13.80 5.77
N TYR A 101 -2.81 -12.88 6.71
CA TYR A 101 -2.13 -11.60 6.46
C TYR A 101 -0.63 -11.77 6.58
N ALA A 102 0.11 -11.20 5.67
CA ALA A 102 1.56 -11.23 5.68
C ALA A 102 2.17 -9.97 5.06
N GLU A 103 3.42 -9.71 5.39
CA GLU A 103 4.18 -8.60 4.82
C GLU A 103 5.46 -9.09 4.15
N VAL A 104 5.78 -8.50 3.00
CA VAL A 104 7.09 -8.60 2.37
C VAL A 104 7.79 -7.26 2.51
N THR A 105 8.91 -7.22 3.21
CA THR A 105 9.74 -6.02 3.36
C THR A 105 11.00 -6.18 2.54
N MET A 106 11.36 -5.19 1.74
CA MET A 106 12.60 -5.18 0.97
C MET A 106 13.14 -3.78 0.70
N GLY A 107 14.45 -3.64 0.59
CA GLY A 107 15.10 -2.49 0.00
C GLY A 107 15.24 -2.67 -1.51
N MET A 108 14.92 -1.67 -2.28
CA MET A 108 15.09 -1.64 -3.74
C MET A 108 16.04 -0.52 -4.13
N GLN A 109 16.86 -0.77 -5.14
CA GLN A 109 17.78 0.20 -5.70
C GLN A 109 17.67 0.21 -7.22
N GLY A 110 17.85 1.34 -7.80
CA GLY A 110 17.86 1.50 -9.25
C GLY A 110 18.55 2.78 -9.68
N ARG A 111 18.58 2.98 -10.99
CA ARG A 111 19.13 4.18 -11.61
C ARG A 111 18.07 4.86 -12.46
N TYR A 112 18.12 6.15 -12.50
CA TYR A 112 17.32 6.94 -13.41
C TYR A 112 18.16 8.02 -14.09
N ARG A 113 17.68 8.43 -15.25
CA ARG A 113 18.17 9.65 -15.90
C ARG A 113 17.04 10.67 -15.89
N PRO A 114 17.30 11.91 -15.50
CA PRO A 114 16.31 12.99 -15.64
C PRO A 114 15.85 13.12 -17.10
N ALA A 115 14.60 13.47 -17.32
CA ALA A 115 14.02 13.61 -18.65
C ALA A 115 14.68 14.72 -19.51
N VAL A 116 15.37 15.68 -18.87
CA VAL A 116 16.12 16.74 -19.52
C VAL A 116 17.58 16.61 -19.13
N TYR A 117 18.36 15.92 -19.94
CA TYR A 117 19.80 15.77 -19.71
C TYR A 117 20.58 15.65 -21.05
N SER A 118 21.85 15.93 -20.98
CA SER A 118 22.82 15.62 -22.05
C SER A 118 23.29 14.15 -21.90
N GLN A 119 23.71 13.53 -23.00
CA GLN A 119 24.25 12.15 -22.95
C GLN A 119 25.46 11.98 -22.02
N THR A 120 26.05 13.08 -21.57
CA THR A 120 27.20 13.14 -20.69
C THR A 120 26.83 13.25 -19.21
N ASP A 121 25.55 13.46 -18.87
CA ASP A 121 25.12 13.55 -17.48
C ASP A 121 25.22 12.20 -16.78
N PRO A 122 25.71 12.15 -15.53
CA PRO A 122 25.80 10.91 -14.78
C PRO A 122 24.40 10.37 -14.45
N TRP A 123 24.29 9.03 -14.34
CA TRP A 123 23.12 8.39 -13.77
C TRP A 123 22.95 8.82 -12.32
N SER A 124 21.71 8.99 -11.90
CA SER A 124 21.36 9.16 -10.50
C SER A 124 20.85 7.85 -9.93
N ASP A 125 21.38 7.44 -8.79
CA ASP A 125 20.93 6.24 -8.09
C ASP A 125 19.79 6.61 -7.14
N TRP A 126 18.83 5.71 -6.99
CA TRP A 126 17.76 5.79 -5.98
C TRP A 126 17.77 4.55 -5.11
N ASN A 127 17.33 4.72 -3.86
CA ASN A 127 17.16 3.65 -2.88
C ASN A 127 15.85 3.85 -2.13
N LEU A 128 15.07 2.79 -1.99
CA LEU A 128 13.73 2.83 -1.40
C LEU A 128 13.49 1.57 -0.57
N GLY A 129 13.04 1.72 0.68
CA GLY A 129 12.47 0.64 1.48
C GLY A 129 10.98 0.49 1.14
N ILE A 130 10.54 -0.73 0.88
CA ILE A 130 9.15 -1.03 0.51
C ILE A 130 8.62 -2.14 1.41
N VAL A 131 7.35 -2.01 1.80
CA VAL A 131 6.56 -3.06 2.45
C VAL A 131 5.36 -3.37 1.55
N PHE A 132 5.25 -4.62 1.11
CA PHE A 132 4.08 -5.13 0.42
C PHE A 132 3.22 -5.88 1.43
N GLN A 133 1.95 -5.55 1.48
CA GLN A 133 0.96 -6.26 2.28
C GLN A 133 0.28 -7.31 1.42
N LEU A 134 0.21 -8.54 1.91
CA LEU A 134 -0.32 -9.71 1.21
C LEU A 134 -1.49 -10.31 2.01
N GLY A 135 -2.48 -10.82 1.29
CA GLY A 135 -3.63 -11.46 1.91
C GLY A 135 -4.70 -10.46 2.34
N SER A 136 -5.69 -10.97 3.05
CA SER A 136 -6.74 -10.13 3.60
C SER A 136 -6.27 -9.46 4.88
N THR A 137 -6.50 -8.15 5.01
CA THR A 137 -6.35 -7.44 6.29
C THR A 137 -7.28 -7.99 7.37
N ASP A 138 -8.25 -8.83 7.01
CA ASP A 138 -9.11 -9.54 7.95
C ASP A 138 -8.34 -10.42 8.94
N ALA A 139 -7.09 -10.82 8.60
CA ALA A 139 -6.23 -11.59 9.50
C ALA A 139 -5.60 -10.76 10.64
N LEU A 140 -5.59 -9.43 10.55
CA LEU A 140 -5.06 -8.55 11.61
C LEU A 140 -6.07 -8.30 12.74
N THR A 141 -7.34 -8.66 12.55
CA THR A 141 -8.43 -8.37 13.49
C THR A 141 -8.84 -9.59 14.34
N GLN A 142 -7.90 -10.46 14.73
CA GLN A 142 -8.23 -11.67 15.50
C GLN A 142 -8.69 -11.42 16.95
N ASP A 143 -9.24 -10.26 17.29
CA ASP A 143 -9.90 -10.07 18.60
C ASP A 143 -11.24 -9.31 18.58
N ALA A 144 -11.78 -8.95 17.44
CA ALA A 144 -13.15 -8.42 17.35
C ALA A 144 -13.77 -8.77 16.00
N ASP A 145 -14.70 -9.69 15.99
CA ASP A 145 -15.63 -10.02 14.92
C ASP A 145 -15.12 -9.75 13.49
N SER A 146 -14.22 -10.61 12.99
CA SER A 146 -13.62 -10.55 11.65
C SER A 146 -14.64 -10.54 10.48
N SER A 147 -15.93 -10.58 10.81
CA SER A 147 -17.03 -10.46 9.86
C SER A 147 -17.39 -9.00 9.52
N LEU A 148 -16.86 -8.00 10.25
CA LEU A 148 -17.28 -6.60 10.13
C LEU A 148 -16.59 -5.83 8.99
N LEU A 149 -15.29 -6.03 8.77
CA LEU A 149 -14.54 -5.36 7.69
C LEU A 149 -14.34 -6.29 6.50
N ILE A 150 -14.90 -5.95 5.35
CA ILE A 150 -14.65 -6.65 4.09
C ILE A 150 -13.39 -6.10 3.42
N SER A 151 -13.29 -4.77 3.32
CA SER A 151 -12.12 -4.13 2.72
C SER A 151 -11.88 -2.72 3.25
N ALA A 152 -10.60 -2.31 3.27
CA ALA A 152 -10.15 -0.94 3.47
C ALA A 152 -9.23 -0.58 2.30
N THR A 153 -9.66 0.33 1.44
CA THR A 153 -9.00 0.63 0.17
C THR A 153 -8.76 2.12 -0.03
N MET A 154 -7.72 2.45 -0.80
CA MET A 154 -7.49 3.79 -1.33
C MET A 154 -7.78 3.78 -2.83
N SER A 155 -8.85 4.45 -3.23
CA SER A 155 -9.25 4.57 -4.63
C SER A 155 -8.67 5.84 -5.24
N GLU A 156 -7.81 5.70 -6.25
CA GLU A 156 -7.23 6.86 -6.95
C GLU A 156 -8.32 7.62 -7.72
N ILE A 157 -8.30 8.93 -7.58
CA ILE A 157 -9.14 9.86 -8.34
C ILE A 157 -8.28 10.91 -9.03
N GLU A 158 -8.86 11.65 -9.98
CA GLU A 158 -8.16 12.72 -10.68
C GLU A 158 -7.64 13.77 -9.70
N SER A 159 -6.35 14.03 -9.72
CA SER A 159 -5.73 15.07 -8.91
C SER A 159 -5.75 16.42 -9.63
N SER A 160 -6.25 17.45 -8.95
CA SER A 160 -6.16 18.83 -9.43
C SER A 160 -4.79 19.49 -9.21
N VAL A 161 -3.86 18.80 -8.54
CA VAL A 161 -2.57 19.35 -8.13
C VAL A 161 -1.43 18.62 -8.84
N SER A 162 -0.67 19.35 -9.64
CA SER A 162 0.48 18.78 -10.37
C SER A 162 1.55 18.25 -9.40
N GLY A 163 2.04 17.03 -9.65
CA GLY A 163 3.03 16.35 -8.81
C GLY A 163 2.45 15.66 -7.57
N PHE A 164 1.12 15.58 -7.49
CA PHE A 164 0.40 14.89 -6.42
C PHE A 164 -0.63 13.93 -7.00
N THR A 165 -0.92 12.88 -6.24
CA THR A 165 -1.95 11.88 -6.51
C THR A 165 -2.99 11.97 -5.41
N THR A 166 -4.27 11.90 -5.77
CA THR A 166 -5.38 12.02 -4.83
C THR A 166 -6.10 10.68 -4.70
N TYR A 167 -6.40 10.30 -3.47
CA TYR A 167 -7.12 9.07 -3.13
C TYR A 167 -8.34 9.36 -2.28
N GLU A 168 -9.39 8.59 -2.48
CA GLU A 168 -10.50 8.43 -1.53
C GLU A 168 -10.20 7.23 -0.62
N LEU A 169 -10.37 7.41 0.69
CA LEU A 169 -10.35 6.33 1.67
C LEU A 169 -11.73 5.69 1.72
N ILE A 170 -11.81 4.42 1.40
CA ILE A 170 -13.09 3.70 1.30
C ILE A 170 -13.04 2.43 2.12
N VAL A 171 -14.09 2.18 2.92
CA VAL A 171 -14.31 0.90 3.60
C VAL A 171 -15.57 0.23 3.09
N GLU A 172 -15.51 -1.09 2.99
CA GLU A 172 -16.67 -1.96 2.82
C GLU A 172 -16.84 -2.79 4.07
N LEU A 173 -18.05 -2.81 4.60
CA LEU A 173 -18.40 -3.50 5.82
C LEU A 173 -19.37 -4.64 5.51
N GLY A 174 -19.30 -5.67 6.34
CA GLY A 174 -20.14 -6.85 6.25
C GLY A 174 -20.71 -7.26 7.59
N GLY A 175 -21.14 -8.51 7.67
CA GLY A 175 -21.65 -9.09 8.90
C GLY A 175 -22.86 -8.36 9.47
N SER A 176 -22.77 -7.99 10.73
CA SER A 176 -23.81 -7.28 11.45
C SER A 176 -23.70 -5.76 11.40
N ALA A 177 -22.69 -5.18 10.73
CA ALA A 177 -22.53 -3.74 10.64
C ALA A 177 -23.71 -3.07 9.92
N SER A 178 -24.32 -2.05 10.53
CA SER A 178 -25.36 -1.25 9.90
C SER A 178 -24.88 0.12 9.42
N ASN A 179 -23.94 0.72 10.15
CA ASN A 179 -23.33 2.01 9.79
C ASN A 179 -21.92 2.17 10.35
N VAL A 180 -21.24 3.25 9.91
CA VAL A 180 -20.08 3.85 10.59
C VAL A 180 -20.49 5.24 11.03
N TYR A 181 -20.23 5.61 12.28
CA TYR A 181 -20.45 6.96 12.79
C TYR A 181 -19.21 7.61 13.40
N ALA A 182 -18.11 6.85 13.58
CA ALA A 182 -16.86 7.42 14.08
C ALA A 182 -15.62 6.75 13.48
N MET A 183 -14.56 7.56 13.34
CA MET A 183 -13.18 7.14 13.17
C MET A 183 -12.39 7.61 14.39
N TYR A 184 -11.47 6.79 14.90
CA TYR A 184 -10.74 7.13 16.11
C TYR A 184 -9.30 6.61 16.12
N GLY A 185 -8.48 7.16 17.02
CA GLY A 185 -7.20 6.61 17.43
C GLY A 185 -7.21 6.31 18.92
N ASN A 186 -6.53 5.24 19.32
CA ASN A 186 -6.32 4.90 20.72
C ASN A 186 -4.85 4.58 21.00
N THR A 187 -4.52 4.24 22.22
CA THR A 187 -3.13 3.96 22.65
C THR A 187 -2.54 2.76 21.93
N ASP A 188 -3.34 1.74 21.64
CA ASP A 188 -2.88 0.49 21.02
C ASP A 188 -2.85 0.61 19.50
N SER A 189 -3.72 1.45 18.94
CA SER A 189 -3.82 1.73 17.51
C SER A 189 -4.02 3.23 17.27
N PRO A 190 -2.94 4.03 17.22
CA PRO A 190 -3.04 5.46 16.94
C PRO A 190 -3.64 5.72 15.55
N MET A 191 -4.53 6.72 15.45
CA MET A 191 -4.90 7.26 14.15
C MET A 191 -3.68 7.92 13.54
N SER A 192 -3.30 7.54 12.31
CA SER A 192 -2.11 8.06 11.65
C SER A 192 -2.31 8.28 10.16
N PHE A 193 -1.74 9.37 9.66
CA PHE A 193 -1.78 9.78 8.26
C PHE A 193 -0.38 10.15 7.75
N PRO A 194 -0.04 9.78 6.52
CA PRO A 194 1.21 10.21 5.88
C PRO A 194 1.19 11.71 5.58
N PRO A 195 2.34 12.33 5.21
CA PRO A 195 2.37 13.69 4.69
C PRO A 195 1.39 13.90 3.54
N ALA A 196 0.59 14.99 3.59
CA ALA A 196 -0.46 15.25 2.63
C ALA A 196 -0.56 16.74 2.25
N TYR A 197 -1.02 17.02 1.03
CA TYR A 197 -1.16 18.35 0.48
C TYR A 197 -2.55 18.92 0.77
N GLY A 198 -2.60 20.21 1.10
CA GLY A 198 -3.86 20.96 1.19
C GLY A 198 -4.80 20.45 2.26
N VAL A 199 -4.26 20.07 3.42
CA VAL A 199 -5.04 19.60 4.57
C VAL A 199 -5.94 20.71 5.07
N GLY A 200 -7.23 20.41 5.23
CA GLY A 200 -8.20 21.38 5.71
C GLY A 200 -9.63 20.91 5.52
N PRO A 201 -10.60 21.77 5.90
CA PRO A 201 -12.00 21.46 5.71
C PRO A 201 -12.38 21.31 4.23
N ARG A 202 -13.27 20.37 3.93
CA ARG A 202 -13.79 20.12 2.58
C ARG A 202 -14.46 21.36 1.99
N ALA A 203 -15.25 22.09 2.79
CA ALA A 203 -15.99 23.28 2.34
C ALA A 203 -15.10 24.43 1.89
N THR A 204 -13.85 24.50 2.34
CA THR A 204 -12.88 25.52 1.93
C THR A 204 -12.01 25.10 0.75
N GLY A 205 -12.33 23.98 0.09
CA GLY A 205 -11.58 23.49 -1.07
C GLY A 205 -10.28 22.78 -0.68
N GLY A 206 -10.20 22.22 0.52
CA GLY A 206 -9.09 21.37 0.94
C GLY A 206 -8.91 20.17 -0.01
N ASN A 207 -7.67 19.85 -0.34
CA ASN A 207 -7.35 18.67 -1.16
C ASN A 207 -7.26 17.39 -0.32
N THR A 208 -7.07 17.54 1.00
CA THR A 208 -7.04 16.46 1.99
C THR A 208 -8.01 16.82 3.12
N TRP A 209 -8.97 15.96 3.36
CA TRP A 209 -10.03 16.17 4.36
C TRP A 209 -10.62 14.83 4.80
N LEU A 210 -11.24 14.81 5.99
CA LEU A 210 -11.88 13.64 6.59
C LEU A 210 -13.40 13.81 6.61
N THR A 211 -14.12 12.69 6.53
CA THR A 211 -15.58 12.62 6.59
C THR A 211 -16.05 11.26 7.08
N ILE A 212 -17.34 11.11 7.31
CA ILE A 212 -18.00 9.82 7.52
C ILE A 212 -19.16 9.72 6.53
N GLY A 213 -18.90 9.09 5.38
CA GLY A 213 -19.85 9.01 4.28
C GLY A 213 -19.73 10.17 3.29
N ARG A 214 -20.00 9.88 2.02
CA ARG A 214 -19.91 10.84 0.91
C ARG A 214 -20.98 11.94 1.00
N ASP A 215 -22.17 11.58 1.44
CA ASP A 215 -23.36 12.43 1.45
C ASP A 215 -23.59 13.15 2.78
N VAL A 216 -22.76 12.89 3.78
CA VAL A 216 -22.84 13.59 5.07
C VAL A 216 -22.34 15.02 4.90
N SER A 217 -23.15 15.99 5.36
CA SER A 217 -22.73 17.39 5.30
C SER A 217 -21.54 17.63 6.24
N GLU A 218 -20.59 18.44 5.81
CA GLU A 218 -19.41 18.76 6.62
C GLU A 218 -19.75 19.33 7.99
N SER A 219 -20.82 20.13 8.06
CA SER A 219 -21.30 20.69 9.32
C SER A 219 -21.83 19.67 10.32
N ALA A 220 -22.09 18.42 9.87
CA ALA A 220 -22.49 17.31 10.74
C ALA A 220 -21.29 16.52 11.25
N VAL A 221 -20.10 16.67 10.66
CA VAL A 221 -18.88 15.99 11.05
C VAL A 221 -18.18 16.79 12.14
N ALA A 222 -18.06 16.22 13.33
CA ALA A 222 -17.32 16.81 14.44
C ALA A 222 -15.93 16.15 14.56
N MET A 223 -14.95 16.91 15.01
CA MET A 223 -13.58 16.45 15.24
C MET A 223 -13.14 16.83 16.65
N ALA A 224 -12.43 15.92 17.32
CA ALA A 224 -11.82 16.13 18.62
C ALA A 224 -10.42 15.51 18.65
N GLY A 225 -9.46 16.11 19.36
CA GLY A 225 -8.10 15.63 19.46
C GLY A 225 -7.31 15.64 18.15
N ILE A 226 -7.79 16.38 17.13
CA ILE A 226 -7.15 16.48 15.82
C ILE A 226 -6.56 17.87 15.63
N ASP A 227 -5.24 17.95 15.51
CA ASP A 227 -4.50 19.15 15.13
C ASP A 227 -4.14 19.09 13.64
N LEU A 228 -4.99 19.70 12.81
CA LEU A 228 -4.76 19.74 11.37
C LEU A 228 -3.60 20.65 10.98
N ASP A 229 -3.19 21.60 11.84
CA ASP A 229 -2.08 22.52 11.55
C ASP A 229 -0.74 21.81 11.55
N GLY A 230 -0.60 20.71 12.33
CA GLY A 230 0.57 19.85 12.36
C GLY A 230 0.67 18.90 11.16
N TRP A 231 -0.41 18.68 10.42
CA TRP A 231 -0.44 17.79 9.26
C TRP A 231 -0.22 18.56 7.96
N SER A 232 0.84 18.23 7.23
CA SER A 232 1.24 18.99 6.03
C SER A 232 1.86 18.09 4.95
N GLN A 233 2.21 18.67 3.81
CA GLN A 233 2.88 17.96 2.72
C GLN A 233 4.30 17.44 3.06
N THR A 234 4.87 17.86 4.18
CA THR A 234 6.20 17.45 4.66
C THR A 234 6.18 16.69 5.98
N ALA A 235 5.06 16.74 6.70
CA ALA A 235 4.90 16.08 7.98
C ALA A 235 3.59 15.29 8.00
N GLY A 236 3.67 13.99 8.30
CA GLY A 236 2.51 13.17 8.64
C GLY A 236 1.95 13.57 10.01
N TRP A 237 0.79 13.04 10.33
CA TRP A 237 0.13 13.30 11.60
C TRP A 237 -0.27 11.99 12.28
N SER A 238 -0.21 11.95 13.63
CA SER A 238 -0.66 10.80 14.41
C SER A 238 -1.16 11.23 15.79
N SER A 239 -2.22 10.57 16.27
CA SER A 239 -2.79 10.81 17.60
C SER A 239 -3.41 9.53 18.18
N THR A 240 -3.30 9.40 19.52
CA THR A 240 -3.89 8.32 20.32
C THR A 240 -5.25 8.66 20.93
N ASP A 241 -5.73 9.89 20.72
CA ASP A 241 -6.99 10.42 21.28
C ASP A 241 -7.81 11.17 20.21
N ALA A 242 -7.50 10.98 18.95
CA ALA A 242 -8.21 11.57 17.84
C ALA A 242 -9.59 10.93 17.64
N LEU A 243 -10.55 11.75 17.29
CA LEU A 243 -11.91 11.32 16.96
C LEU A 243 -12.50 12.20 15.86
N VAL A 244 -13.03 11.55 14.82
CA VAL A 244 -13.90 12.17 13.80
C VAL A 244 -15.24 11.46 13.87
N PHE A 245 -16.33 12.18 14.06
CA PHE A 245 -17.60 11.52 14.29
C PHE A 245 -18.82 12.35 13.81
N VAL A 246 -19.90 11.64 13.64
CA VAL A 246 -21.26 12.16 13.49
C VAL A 246 -22.14 11.56 14.59
N THR A 247 -23.36 12.06 14.77
CA THR A 247 -24.30 11.35 15.65
C THR A 247 -24.59 9.96 15.11
N PRO A 248 -24.77 8.92 15.95
CA PRO A 248 -24.96 7.55 15.48
C PRO A 248 -26.08 7.38 14.44
N ASP A 249 -27.19 8.13 14.59
CA ASP A 249 -28.32 8.13 13.64
C ASP A 249 -27.98 8.78 12.27
N ALA A 250 -26.91 9.59 12.21
CA ALA A 250 -26.40 10.20 10.99
C ALA A 250 -25.20 9.44 10.40
N GLY A 251 -24.85 8.29 10.95
CA GLY A 251 -23.76 7.45 10.47
C GLY A 251 -23.98 6.98 9.03
N ALA A 252 -22.86 6.80 8.32
CA ALA A 252 -22.89 6.31 6.94
C ALA A 252 -23.31 4.85 6.90
N SER A 253 -24.32 4.52 6.09
CA SER A 253 -24.88 3.18 5.96
C SER A 253 -23.87 2.18 5.41
N ALA A 254 -23.78 1.01 6.02
CA ALA A 254 -22.94 -0.10 5.57
C ALA A 254 -23.49 -0.85 4.34
N SER A 255 -24.64 -0.46 3.79
CA SER A 255 -25.21 -1.08 2.59
C SER A 255 -24.46 -0.79 1.30
N ALA A 256 -23.46 0.10 1.33
CA ALA A 256 -22.62 0.49 0.21
C ALA A 256 -21.22 0.87 0.74
N PRO A 257 -20.18 0.93 -0.11
CA PRO A 257 -18.87 1.42 0.28
C PRO A 257 -18.93 2.81 0.91
N ILE A 258 -18.30 2.96 2.06
CA ILE A 258 -18.31 4.18 2.87
C ILE A 258 -17.02 4.96 2.65
N MET A 259 -17.13 6.21 2.24
CA MET A 259 -15.99 7.11 2.12
C MET A 259 -15.68 7.73 3.49
N LEU A 260 -14.40 7.67 3.89
CA LEU A 260 -13.90 8.20 5.16
C LEU A 260 -13.06 9.47 5.00
N GLY A 261 -12.74 9.84 3.78
CA GLY A 261 -11.97 11.04 3.49
C GLY A 261 -11.31 11.00 2.12
N GLN A 262 -10.63 12.09 1.84
CA GLN A 262 -9.77 12.25 0.68
C GLN A 262 -8.38 12.63 1.15
N ILE A 263 -7.36 12.04 0.55
CA ILE A 263 -5.97 12.36 0.83
C ILE A 263 -5.19 12.61 -0.47
N THR A 264 -4.46 13.72 -0.50
CA THR A 264 -3.62 14.09 -1.64
C THR A 264 -2.15 14.01 -1.24
N VAL A 265 -1.45 13.04 -1.79
CA VAL A 265 -0.06 12.71 -1.44
C VAL A 265 0.87 13.01 -2.61
N ARG A 266 2.18 13.16 -2.34
CA ARG A 266 3.17 13.37 -3.39
C ARG A 266 3.20 12.17 -4.35
N SER A 267 3.14 12.41 -5.65
CA SER A 267 3.32 11.35 -6.65
C SER A 267 4.68 10.67 -6.48
N GLY A 268 4.72 9.34 -6.63
CA GLY A 268 5.89 8.52 -6.38
C GLY A 268 6.15 8.20 -4.90
N SER A 269 5.27 8.64 -3.97
CA SER A 269 5.35 8.23 -2.56
C SER A 269 4.53 6.96 -2.29
N ALA A 270 4.86 6.29 -1.21
CA ALA A 270 4.07 5.20 -0.65
C ALA A 270 3.80 5.48 0.83
N GLY A 271 2.72 4.96 1.35
CA GLY A 271 2.38 5.13 2.76
C GLY A 271 1.13 4.37 3.18
N THR A 272 0.84 4.46 4.46
CA THR A 272 -0.32 3.81 5.08
C THR A 272 -1.06 4.82 5.95
N VAL A 273 -2.38 4.82 5.86
CA VAL A 273 -3.29 5.46 6.81
C VAL A 273 -3.77 4.37 7.76
N THR A 274 -3.70 4.63 9.07
CA THR A 274 -4.22 3.73 10.11
C THR A 274 -5.27 4.46 10.91
N LEU A 275 -6.40 3.83 11.17
CA LEU A 275 -7.46 4.40 12.01
C LEU A 275 -8.37 3.29 12.58
N GLY A 276 -8.98 3.55 13.73
CA GLY A 276 -10.09 2.76 14.24
C GLY A 276 -11.42 3.20 13.64
N LEU A 277 -12.37 2.29 13.61
CA LEU A 277 -13.75 2.54 13.17
C LEU A 277 -14.74 2.15 14.25
N GLN A 278 -15.83 2.90 14.36
CA GLN A 278 -16.94 2.58 15.24
C GLN A 278 -18.27 2.80 14.53
N GLY A 279 -19.22 1.87 14.77
CA GLY A 279 -20.53 1.92 14.18
C GLY A 279 -21.56 1.13 14.99
N GLN A 280 -22.76 1.02 14.47
CA GLN A 280 -23.86 0.25 15.06
C GLN A 280 -24.06 -1.06 14.31
N SER A 281 -24.45 -2.09 15.05
CA SER A 281 -24.87 -3.37 14.50
C SER A 281 -26.36 -3.36 14.12
N SER A 282 -26.71 -4.13 13.10
CA SER A 282 -28.10 -4.38 12.72
C SER A 282 -28.78 -5.28 13.76
N GLY A 283 -29.98 -4.88 14.20
CA GLY A 283 -30.84 -5.68 15.09
C GLY A 283 -30.88 -5.18 16.53
N ASP A 284 -29.76 -5.11 17.23
CA ASP A 284 -29.74 -4.82 18.68
C ASP A 284 -29.26 -3.40 19.03
N ALA A 285 -28.97 -2.57 18.05
CA ALA A 285 -28.36 -1.24 18.21
C ALA A 285 -27.07 -1.24 19.09
N ALA A 286 -26.43 -2.39 19.22
CA ALA A 286 -25.13 -2.50 19.88
C ALA A 286 -24.05 -1.85 19.04
N ASP A 287 -23.15 -1.10 19.70
CA ASP A 287 -22.00 -0.53 19.03
C ASP A 287 -20.95 -1.60 18.74
N TRP A 288 -20.35 -1.53 17.58
CA TRP A 288 -19.14 -2.28 17.24
C TRP A 288 -17.95 -1.36 17.11
N GLN A 289 -16.76 -1.90 17.34
CA GLN A 289 -15.50 -1.22 17.20
C GLN A 289 -14.52 -2.11 16.43
N LEU A 290 -13.68 -1.48 15.60
CA LEU A 290 -12.61 -2.10 14.86
C LEU A 290 -11.35 -1.24 15.02
N ASP A 291 -10.32 -1.78 15.64
CA ASP A 291 -9.05 -1.10 15.80
C ASP A 291 -8.14 -1.30 14.58
N GLY A 292 -7.41 -0.27 14.20
CA GLY A 292 -6.28 -0.36 13.31
C GLY A 292 -6.57 -0.73 11.85
N ALA A 293 -7.73 -0.35 11.30
CA ALA A 293 -7.96 -0.47 9.86
C ALA A 293 -6.87 0.27 9.07
N GLN A 294 -6.26 -0.42 8.11
CA GLN A 294 -5.13 0.09 7.34
C GLN A 294 -5.50 0.29 5.86
N PHE A 295 -5.10 1.44 5.34
CA PHE A 295 -5.25 1.83 3.94
C PHE A 295 -3.87 2.11 3.38
N SER A 296 -3.40 1.27 2.47
CA SER A 296 -2.07 1.43 1.87
C SER A 296 -2.16 1.94 0.45
N TYR A 297 -1.18 2.75 0.06
CA TYR A 297 -1.06 3.28 -1.29
C TYR A 297 0.38 3.28 -1.79
N VAL A 298 0.51 3.20 -3.12
CA VAL A 298 1.73 3.52 -3.85
C VAL A 298 1.35 4.49 -4.96
N ALA A 299 1.62 5.77 -4.76
CA ALA A 299 1.28 6.80 -5.73
C ALA A 299 2.14 6.68 -6.99
N PRO A 300 1.55 6.71 -8.20
CA PRO A 300 2.32 6.65 -9.43
C PRO A 300 3.26 7.85 -9.54
N LEU A 301 4.37 7.65 -10.24
CA LEU A 301 5.25 8.76 -10.60
C LEU A 301 4.48 9.74 -11.50
N PRO A 302 4.75 11.06 -11.39
CA PRO A 302 4.17 12.03 -12.31
C PRO A 302 4.45 11.62 -13.75
N PRO A 303 3.48 11.79 -14.68
CA PRO A 303 3.75 11.56 -16.08
C PRO A 303 4.94 12.44 -16.52
N VAL A 304 5.93 11.80 -17.15
CA VAL A 304 7.05 12.53 -17.75
C VAL A 304 6.46 13.39 -18.87
N VAL A 305 6.37 14.69 -18.66
CA VAL A 305 6.01 15.62 -19.74
C VAL A 305 7.21 15.65 -20.69
N ASP A 306 7.09 14.91 -21.79
CA ASP A 306 8.05 14.97 -22.89
C ASP A 306 7.95 16.38 -23.49
N ASN A 307 8.84 17.26 -23.08
CA ASN A 307 8.98 18.59 -23.69
C ASN A 307 9.51 18.38 -25.13
N GLN A 308 8.61 18.04 -26.03
CA GLN A 308 8.89 18.05 -27.46
C GLN A 308 9.52 19.40 -27.81
N ALA A 309 10.74 19.32 -28.27
CA ALA A 309 11.50 20.48 -28.70
C ALA A 309 10.66 21.41 -29.59
N LEU A 310 10.58 22.67 -29.21
CA LEU A 310 10.03 23.70 -30.07
C LEU A 310 10.72 23.59 -31.47
N PRO A 311 9.98 23.61 -32.57
CA PRO A 311 10.58 23.60 -33.89
C PRO A 311 11.51 24.81 -34.00
N GLN A 312 12.79 24.55 -34.23
CA GLN A 312 13.75 25.59 -34.50
C GLN A 312 13.26 26.35 -35.72
N GLY A 313 12.89 27.60 -35.51
CA GLY A 313 12.53 28.49 -36.61
C GLY A 313 13.71 28.57 -37.60
N THR A 314 13.44 28.18 -38.84
CA THR A 314 14.34 28.47 -39.97
C THR A 314 14.40 29.97 -40.16
N ALA A 315 15.61 30.54 -39.98
CA ALA A 315 15.94 31.88 -40.35
C ALA A 315 16.00 32.05 -41.89
#